data_c6084c219072180d54538da031ea8700
#
_entry.id   c6084c219072180d54538da031ea8700
#
_cell.length_a   1.000
_cell.length_b   1.000
_cell.length_c   1.000
_cell.angle_alpha   90.00
_cell.angle_beta   90.00
_cell.angle_gamma   90.00
#
_symmetry.space_group_name_H-M   'P 1'
#
loop_
_entity.id
_entity.type
_entity.pdbx_description
1 polymer ?
#
loop_
_entity_poly.entity_id
_entity_poly.type
_entity_poly.pdbx_seq_one_letter_code
_entity_poly.pdbx_strand_id
1 'polypeptide(L)'
;MTRFARGQGLIGLLVGALSCFAISEVAVAHSASDAYLTLTADRSKATGPAVIHGQWDIALRDLDFVLQLDDDGDGRLTWGEVHRHQAAIERYAYEHLKLENGPGNACSIKPGQQLIDGHADGAYAALFFEAVCAPASGKLTLRYSLFFAVDPSHRGILVMRNGPAVSTAVLSPQNARIDLLR
;
A
#
# COMPACT_ATOMS: atom_id res chain seq x y z
N MET A 1 -24.36 -83.30 43.86
CA MET A 1 -25.31 -82.19 43.97
C MET A 1 -24.49 -80.92 43.94
N THR A 2 -24.26 -80.45 42.75
CA THR A 2 -24.69 -79.20 42.12
C THR A 2 -24.67 -77.92 42.97
N ARG A 3 -23.83 -76.97 42.65
CA ARG A 3 -24.30 -75.60 42.31
C ARG A 3 -23.21 -74.79 41.59
N PHE A 4 -23.60 -74.33 40.41
CA PHE A 4 -22.93 -73.36 39.60
C PHE A 4 -22.95 -71.98 40.27
N ALA A 5 -21.86 -71.24 40.19
CA ALA A 5 -21.87 -69.81 40.41
C ALA A 5 -21.28 -69.12 39.16
N ARG A 6 -22.13 -68.38 38.49
CA ARG A 6 -21.80 -67.51 37.34
C ARG A 6 -20.98 -66.34 37.81
N GLY A 7 -19.77 -66.21 37.33
CA GLY A 7 -19.03 -64.92 37.32
C GLY A 7 -19.41 -64.08 36.15
N GLN A 8 -20.05 -62.96 36.42
CA GLN A 8 -20.29 -61.94 35.42
C GLN A 8 -19.05 -61.06 35.28
N GLY A 9 -18.39 -61.17 34.15
CA GLY A 9 -17.30 -60.26 33.79
C GLY A 9 -17.84 -58.87 33.42
N LEU A 10 -17.48 -57.87 34.18
CA LEU A 10 -17.68 -56.46 33.82
C LEU A 10 -16.66 -56.11 32.73
N ILE A 11 -17.13 -55.97 31.50
CA ILE A 11 -16.36 -55.37 30.43
C ILE A 11 -16.44 -53.85 30.65
N GLY A 12 -15.39 -53.31 31.23
CA GLY A 12 -15.22 -51.85 31.33
C GLY A 12 -14.95 -51.24 29.94
N LEU A 13 -15.94 -50.53 29.41
CA LEU A 13 -15.81 -49.77 28.19
C LEU A 13 -14.98 -48.51 28.51
N LEU A 14 -13.69 -48.55 28.20
CA LEU A 14 -12.83 -47.36 28.23
C LEU A 14 -13.15 -46.49 27.00
N VAL A 15 -14.04 -45.55 27.20
CA VAL A 15 -14.26 -44.45 26.21
C VAL A 15 -13.10 -43.50 26.36
N GLY A 16 -12.10 -43.67 25.51
CA GLY A 16 -11.02 -42.71 25.33
C GLY A 16 -11.57 -41.43 24.68
N ALA A 17 -11.82 -40.41 25.50
CA ALA A 17 -12.07 -39.07 25.00
C ALA A 17 -10.79 -38.53 24.34
N LEU A 18 -10.67 -38.73 23.04
CA LEU A 18 -9.62 -38.12 22.23
C LEU A 18 -9.98 -36.64 22.12
N SER A 19 -9.48 -35.85 23.06
CA SER A 19 -9.55 -34.36 22.98
C SER A 19 -8.68 -33.93 21.81
N CYS A 20 -9.30 -33.70 20.66
CA CYS A 20 -8.69 -32.92 19.59
C CYS A 20 -8.44 -31.49 20.10
N PHE A 21 -7.24 -31.24 20.59
CA PHE A 21 -6.74 -29.88 20.73
C PHE A 21 -6.66 -29.31 19.30
N ALA A 22 -7.69 -28.56 18.89
CA ALA A 22 -7.62 -27.71 17.73
C ALA A 22 -6.58 -26.63 18.07
N ILE A 23 -5.36 -26.82 17.57
CA ILE A 23 -4.35 -25.77 17.53
C ILE A 23 -4.92 -24.75 16.51
N SER A 24 -5.57 -23.71 17.02
CA SER A 24 -5.91 -22.56 16.19
C SER A 24 -4.58 -21.89 15.82
N GLU A 25 -4.04 -22.22 14.66
CA GLU A 25 -3.00 -21.41 14.06
C GLU A 25 -3.62 -20.03 13.87
N VAL A 26 -3.12 -19.06 14.64
CA VAL A 26 -3.40 -17.66 14.39
C VAL A 26 -2.75 -17.37 13.03
N ALA A 27 -3.55 -17.45 11.97
CA ALA A 27 -3.12 -16.96 10.67
C ALA A 27 -2.85 -15.46 10.85
N VAL A 28 -1.59 -15.09 11.00
CA VAL A 28 -1.15 -13.70 10.87
C VAL A 28 -1.39 -13.37 9.40
N ALA A 29 -2.56 -12.80 9.13
CA ALA A 29 -2.82 -12.21 7.84
C ALA A 29 -1.78 -11.11 7.67
N HIS A 30 -0.79 -11.33 6.81
CA HIS A 30 0.12 -10.28 6.40
C HIS A 30 -0.77 -9.22 5.78
N SER A 31 -0.85 -8.04 6.42
CA SER A 31 -1.54 -6.91 5.81
C SER A 31 -0.86 -6.64 4.48
N ALA A 32 -1.65 -6.60 3.41
CA ALA A 32 -1.11 -6.30 2.08
C ALA A 32 -0.34 -4.98 2.12
N SER A 33 0.79 -4.93 1.43
CA SER A 33 1.53 -3.69 1.23
C SER A 33 0.86 -2.91 0.12
N ASP A 34 0.01 -1.93 0.50
CA ASP A 34 -0.73 -1.09 -0.42
C ASP A 34 -0.37 0.38 -0.23
N ALA A 35 -0.35 1.14 -1.31
CA ALA A 35 -0.30 2.59 -1.28
C ALA A 35 -1.42 3.17 -2.14
N TYR A 36 -1.96 4.32 -1.76
CA TYR A 36 -3.10 4.93 -2.43
C TYR A 36 -2.67 6.22 -3.11
N LEU A 37 -2.79 6.28 -4.43
CA LEU A 37 -2.43 7.45 -5.23
C LEU A 37 -3.69 8.05 -5.85
N THR A 38 -4.07 9.23 -5.40
CA THR A 38 -5.15 10.00 -6.02
C THR A 38 -4.56 11.14 -6.85
N LEU A 39 -4.90 11.18 -8.13
CA LEU A 39 -4.49 12.25 -9.06
C LEU A 39 -5.73 12.99 -9.54
N THR A 40 -5.65 14.32 -9.57
CA THR A 40 -6.72 15.19 -10.07
C THR A 40 -6.14 16.12 -11.14
N ALA A 41 -6.63 16.01 -12.37
CA ALA A 41 -6.22 16.91 -13.45
C ALA A 41 -6.96 18.24 -13.32
N ASP A 42 -6.20 19.34 -13.27
CA ASP A 42 -6.78 20.68 -13.42
C ASP A 42 -6.86 21.02 -14.92
N ARG A 43 -8.09 21.12 -15.42
CA ARG A 43 -8.39 21.52 -16.80
C ARG A 43 -8.90 22.95 -16.91
N SER A 44 -8.68 23.77 -15.92
CA SER A 44 -9.17 25.16 -15.93
C SER A 44 -8.62 25.98 -17.11
N LYS A 45 -7.54 25.49 -17.76
CA LYS A 45 -6.94 26.12 -18.95
C LYS A 45 -6.90 25.14 -20.12
N ALA A 46 -7.69 25.41 -21.14
CA ALA A 46 -7.71 24.61 -22.38
C ALA A 46 -6.38 24.66 -23.15
N THR A 47 -5.56 25.70 -22.93
CA THR A 47 -4.24 25.90 -23.53
C THR A 47 -3.25 26.25 -22.44
N GLY A 48 -2.16 25.50 -22.33
CA GLY A 48 -1.11 25.72 -21.33
C GLY A 48 -0.56 24.43 -20.74
N PRO A 49 0.30 24.53 -19.72
CA PRO A 49 0.79 23.39 -18.99
C PRO A 49 -0.36 22.62 -18.33
N ALA A 50 -0.33 21.30 -18.40
CA ALA A 50 -1.24 20.47 -17.63
C ALA A 50 -0.76 20.43 -16.17
N VAL A 51 -1.66 20.73 -15.24
CA VAL A 51 -1.38 20.65 -13.81
C VAL A 51 -2.15 19.49 -13.23
N ILE A 52 -1.43 18.63 -12.50
CA ILE A 52 -1.99 17.46 -11.83
C ILE A 52 -1.73 17.62 -10.33
N HIS A 53 -2.78 17.66 -9.55
CA HIS A 53 -2.68 17.61 -8.08
C HIS A 53 -2.70 16.17 -7.64
N GLY A 54 -1.75 15.78 -6.80
CA GLY A 54 -1.60 14.45 -6.27
C GLY A 54 -1.69 14.40 -4.75
N GLN A 55 -2.31 13.33 -4.24
CA GLN A 55 -2.17 12.86 -2.87
C GLN A 55 -1.72 11.41 -2.94
N TRP A 56 -0.66 11.11 -2.21
CA TRP A 56 -0.10 9.77 -2.19
C TRP A 56 0.08 9.29 -0.75
N ASP A 57 -0.79 8.37 -0.34
CA ASP A 57 -0.78 7.78 1.00
C ASP A 57 0.06 6.51 0.95
N ILE A 58 1.18 6.49 1.68
CA ILE A 58 2.16 5.41 1.73
C ILE A 58 2.24 4.90 3.17
N ALA A 59 2.06 3.60 3.37
CA ALA A 59 2.08 3.00 4.70
C ALA A 59 3.42 3.26 5.40
N LEU A 60 3.38 3.79 6.61
CA LEU A 60 4.58 4.13 7.39
C LEU A 60 5.40 2.87 7.72
N ARG A 61 4.76 1.72 7.96
CA ARG A 61 5.45 0.44 8.19
C ARG A 61 6.31 0.01 6.99
N ASP A 62 5.85 0.28 5.75
CA ASP A 62 6.56 -0.10 4.54
C ASP A 62 7.71 0.88 4.25
N LEU A 63 7.50 2.16 4.58
CA LEU A 63 8.56 3.18 4.55
C LEU A 63 9.63 2.91 5.60
N ASP A 64 9.25 2.51 6.81
CA ASP A 64 10.19 2.16 7.87
C ASP A 64 11.08 0.98 7.46
N PHE A 65 10.51 -0.04 6.84
CA PHE A 65 11.26 -1.19 6.34
C PHE A 65 12.42 -0.81 5.40
N VAL A 66 12.25 0.23 4.57
CA VAL A 66 13.28 0.64 3.59
C VAL A 66 14.13 1.82 4.04
N LEU A 67 13.62 2.68 4.92
CA LEU A 67 14.26 3.92 5.32
C LEU A 67 14.75 3.93 6.77
N GLN A 68 14.35 2.91 7.57
CA GLN A 68 14.68 2.81 9.00
C GLN A 68 14.28 4.09 9.75
N LEU A 69 12.97 4.34 9.80
CA LEU A 69 12.41 5.56 10.40
C LEU A 69 12.36 5.52 11.93
N ASP A 70 12.34 4.29 12.51
CA ASP A 70 12.37 4.04 13.95
C ASP A 70 13.80 4.27 14.46
N ASP A 71 14.07 5.48 14.94
CA ASP A 71 15.42 5.90 15.34
C ASP A 71 15.90 5.24 16.64
N ASP A 72 14.99 4.90 17.56
CA ASP A 72 15.33 4.32 18.86
C ASP A 72 15.13 2.81 18.95
N GLY A 73 14.54 2.20 17.90
CA GLY A 73 14.37 0.76 17.76
C GLY A 73 13.32 0.18 18.70
N ASP A 74 12.35 0.97 19.15
CA ASP A 74 11.30 0.53 20.09
C ASP A 74 10.14 -0.19 19.38
N GLY A 75 10.15 -0.24 18.04
CA GLY A 75 9.13 -0.85 17.18
C GLY A 75 7.88 0.01 17.02
N ARG A 76 7.94 1.30 17.35
CA ARG A 76 6.81 2.23 17.28
C ARG A 76 7.24 3.51 16.58
N LEU A 77 6.65 3.81 15.45
CA LEU A 77 6.92 5.08 14.78
C LEU A 77 6.18 6.23 15.46
N THR A 78 6.95 7.19 15.97
CA THR A 78 6.42 8.44 16.52
C THR A 78 6.33 9.51 15.43
N TRP A 79 5.46 10.51 15.64
CA TRP A 79 5.40 11.68 14.76
C TRP A 79 6.75 12.39 14.62
N GLY A 80 7.51 12.45 15.71
CA GLY A 80 8.83 13.11 15.72
C GLY A 80 9.84 12.40 14.80
N GLU A 81 9.84 11.09 14.76
CA GLU A 81 10.69 10.29 13.87
C GLU A 81 10.30 10.49 12.42
N VAL A 82 9.01 10.32 12.09
CA VAL A 82 8.51 10.56 10.73
C VAL A 82 8.85 11.96 10.25
N HIS A 83 8.72 12.97 11.11
CA HIS A 83 9.04 14.35 10.77
C HIS A 83 10.54 14.57 10.52
N ARG A 84 11.42 13.94 11.32
CA ARG A 84 12.88 13.99 11.07
C ARG A 84 13.27 13.38 9.72
N HIS A 85 12.56 12.35 9.31
CA HIS A 85 12.82 11.63 8.06
C HIS A 85 12.02 12.15 6.85
N GLN A 86 11.25 13.23 6.99
CA GLN A 86 10.38 13.77 5.94
C GLN A 86 11.08 13.89 4.58
N ALA A 87 12.27 14.48 4.54
CA ALA A 87 13.02 14.65 3.29
C ALA A 87 13.46 13.32 2.66
N ALA A 88 13.73 12.29 3.48
CA ALA A 88 14.08 10.96 3.00
C ALA A 88 12.85 10.26 2.40
N ILE A 89 11.70 10.38 3.07
CA ILE A 89 10.40 9.86 2.60
C ILE A 89 10.03 10.48 1.25
N GLU A 90 10.09 11.81 1.13
CA GLU A 90 9.78 12.53 -0.11
C GLU A 90 10.70 12.10 -1.25
N ARG A 91 12.01 12.07 -1.00
CA ARG A 91 12.99 11.66 -2.01
C ARG A 91 12.70 10.25 -2.49
N TYR A 92 12.56 9.29 -1.57
CA TYR A 92 12.29 7.89 -1.91
C TYR A 92 11.00 7.76 -2.72
N ALA A 93 9.91 8.40 -2.27
CA ALA A 93 8.63 8.33 -2.96
C ALA A 93 8.74 8.89 -4.40
N TYR A 94 9.26 10.11 -4.58
CA TYR A 94 9.30 10.74 -5.89
C TYR A 94 10.36 10.16 -6.85
N GLU A 95 11.34 9.43 -6.37
CA GLU A 95 12.21 8.61 -7.22
C GLU A 95 11.43 7.47 -7.90
N HIS A 96 10.35 6.99 -7.27
CA HIS A 96 9.53 5.87 -7.72
C HIS A 96 8.22 6.28 -8.42
N LEU A 97 8.00 7.58 -8.64
CA LEU A 97 6.84 8.12 -9.33
C LEU A 97 7.26 9.05 -10.46
N LYS A 98 6.86 8.74 -11.69
CA LYS A 98 7.12 9.60 -12.85
C LYS A 98 5.86 9.83 -13.65
N LEU A 99 5.60 11.09 -13.97
CA LEU A 99 4.55 11.49 -14.91
C LEU A 99 5.19 12.03 -16.19
N GLU A 100 4.69 11.62 -17.33
CA GLU A 100 5.16 12.03 -18.65
C GLU A 100 3.96 12.47 -19.51
N ASN A 101 4.06 13.63 -20.15
CA ASN A 101 3.05 14.13 -21.08
C ASN A 101 3.58 14.00 -22.52
N GLY A 102 3.51 12.79 -23.05
CA GLY A 102 4.15 12.39 -24.30
C GLY A 102 5.60 11.87 -24.10
N PRO A 103 6.15 11.17 -25.10
CA PRO A 103 7.48 10.55 -25.00
C PRO A 103 8.58 11.57 -24.71
N GLY A 104 9.34 11.34 -23.64
CA GLY A 104 10.46 12.19 -23.25
C GLY A 104 10.09 13.52 -22.57
N ASN A 105 8.80 13.81 -22.38
CA ASN A 105 8.35 15.03 -21.73
C ASN A 105 7.95 14.74 -20.28
N ALA A 106 8.93 14.62 -19.40
CA ALA A 106 8.70 14.43 -17.97
C ALA A 106 8.03 15.66 -17.35
N CYS A 107 7.03 15.42 -16.51
CA CYS A 107 6.43 16.44 -15.68
C CYS A 107 7.34 16.76 -14.49
N SER A 108 7.41 18.03 -14.10
CA SER A 108 8.10 18.44 -12.87
C SER A 108 7.19 18.22 -11.68
N ILE A 109 7.59 17.38 -10.74
CA ILE A 109 6.89 17.19 -9.46
C ILE A 109 7.40 18.23 -8.47
N LYS A 110 6.48 18.99 -7.88
CA LYS A 110 6.73 19.91 -6.79
C LYS A 110 6.12 19.34 -5.54
N PRO A 111 6.93 18.90 -4.56
CA PRO A 111 6.43 18.48 -3.27
C PRO A 111 5.61 19.58 -2.60
N GLY A 112 4.55 19.19 -1.94
CA GLY A 112 3.70 20.05 -1.13
C GLY A 112 3.79 19.67 0.33
N GLN A 113 2.65 19.64 1.01
CA GLN A 113 2.56 19.26 2.42
C GLN A 113 2.72 17.74 2.57
N GLN A 114 3.41 17.31 3.64
CA GLN A 114 3.38 15.95 4.13
C GLN A 114 2.62 15.90 5.45
N LEU A 115 1.65 15.02 5.55
CA LEU A 115 0.85 14.78 6.74
C LEU A 115 0.93 13.30 7.14
N ILE A 116 0.42 12.97 8.32
CA ILE A 116 0.15 11.58 8.71
C ILE A 116 -1.35 11.41 8.70
N ASP A 117 -1.81 10.38 8.00
CA ASP A 117 -3.22 9.99 7.93
C ASP A 117 -3.40 8.57 8.49
N GLY A 118 -4.60 8.28 8.99
CA GLY A 118 -4.96 6.99 9.56
C GLY A 118 -5.89 6.22 8.65
N HIS A 119 -5.46 5.03 8.21
CA HIS A 119 -6.30 4.06 7.51
C HIS A 119 -6.70 2.92 8.47
N ALA A 120 -7.60 2.05 8.06
CA ALA A 120 -8.08 0.95 8.90
C ALA A 120 -6.98 -0.05 9.30
N ASP A 121 -5.90 -0.11 8.52
CA ASP A 121 -4.77 -1.05 8.66
C ASP A 121 -3.48 -0.39 9.18
N GLY A 122 -3.48 0.91 9.47
CA GLY A 122 -2.34 1.59 10.05
C GLY A 122 -2.23 3.08 9.73
N ALA A 123 -1.06 3.63 10.04
CA ALA A 123 -0.71 5.01 9.75
C ALA A 123 0.02 5.13 8.41
N TYR A 124 -0.24 6.22 7.71
CA TYR A 124 0.27 6.52 6.37
C TYR A 124 0.92 7.89 6.31
N ALA A 125 2.01 8.02 5.56
CA ALA A 125 2.50 9.31 5.13
C ALA A 125 1.68 9.77 3.93
N ALA A 126 0.90 10.84 4.10
CA ALA A 126 0.12 11.47 3.05
C ALA A 126 0.94 12.59 2.40
N LEU A 127 1.47 12.32 1.21
CA LEU A 127 2.31 13.25 0.44
C LEU A 127 1.43 13.99 -0.57
N PHE A 128 1.29 15.29 -0.40
CA PHE A 128 0.63 16.15 -1.37
C PHE A 128 1.65 16.71 -2.35
N PHE A 129 1.31 16.80 -3.62
CA PHE A 129 2.19 17.34 -4.64
C PHE A 129 1.44 17.95 -5.83
N GLU A 130 2.15 18.74 -6.59
CA GLU A 130 1.71 19.26 -7.87
C GLU A 130 2.68 18.79 -8.96
N ALA A 131 2.16 18.14 -9.99
CA ALA A 131 2.94 17.81 -11.18
C ALA A 131 2.59 18.76 -12.32
N VAL A 132 3.58 19.50 -12.79
CA VAL A 132 3.44 20.45 -13.89
C VAL A 132 4.04 19.83 -15.15
N CYS A 133 3.19 19.60 -16.14
CA CYS A 133 3.57 19.00 -17.41
C CYS A 133 3.60 20.05 -18.49
N ALA A 134 4.68 20.13 -19.26
CA ALA A 134 4.74 21.01 -20.44
C ALA A 134 3.59 20.69 -21.41
N PRO A 135 3.09 21.71 -22.17
CA PRO A 135 2.15 21.44 -23.23
C PRO A 135 2.78 20.46 -24.22
N ALA A 136 2.14 19.32 -24.42
CA ALA A 136 2.63 18.32 -25.35
C ALA A 136 1.48 17.65 -26.09
N SER A 137 1.78 17.16 -27.27
CA SER A 137 0.87 16.38 -28.11
C SER A 137 1.04 14.90 -27.76
N GLY A 138 0.65 14.50 -26.58
CA GLY A 138 0.81 13.10 -26.17
C GLY A 138 -0.15 12.68 -25.08
N LYS A 139 -0.12 11.39 -24.76
CA LYS A 139 -0.88 10.83 -23.65
C LYS A 139 -0.14 11.12 -22.36
N LEU A 140 -0.88 11.48 -21.33
CA LEU A 140 -0.36 11.54 -19.98
C LEU A 140 -0.16 10.12 -19.46
N THR A 141 1.06 9.77 -19.13
CA THR A 141 1.46 8.43 -18.67
C THR A 141 2.01 8.52 -17.26
N LEU A 142 1.65 7.55 -16.42
CA LEU A 142 2.22 7.33 -15.10
C LEU A 142 3.16 6.13 -15.15
N ARG A 143 4.33 6.26 -14.50
CA ARG A 143 5.22 5.15 -14.12
C ARG A 143 5.32 5.11 -12.61
N TYR A 144 5.16 3.92 -12.06
CA TYR A 144 5.15 3.65 -10.63
C TYR A 144 6.04 2.46 -10.32
N SER A 145 6.90 2.57 -9.31
CA SER A 145 7.79 1.47 -8.92
C SER A 145 8.06 1.40 -7.42
N LEU A 146 7.22 2.08 -6.60
CA LEU A 146 7.38 2.10 -5.15
C LEU A 146 7.43 0.66 -4.61
N PHE A 147 8.43 0.35 -3.82
CA PHE A 147 8.70 -0.93 -3.15
C PHE A 147 8.86 -2.16 -4.08
N PHE A 148 8.68 -2.08 -5.39
CA PHE A 148 8.71 -3.27 -6.27
C PHE A 148 10.02 -4.06 -6.22
N ALA A 149 11.13 -3.40 -5.85
CA ALA A 149 12.44 -4.06 -5.72
C ALA A 149 12.56 -4.88 -4.43
N VAL A 150 11.82 -4.52 -3.38
CA VAL A 150 11.89 -5.14 -2.05
C VAL A 150 10.65 -5.96 -1.72
N ASP A 151 9.51 -5.60 -2.29
CA ASP A 151 8.24 -6.31 -2.15
C ASP A 151 7.50 -6.41 -3.50
N PRO A 152 7.66 -7.51 -4.24
CA PRO A 152 6.93 -7.72 -5.50
C PRO A 152 5.41 -7.87 -5.32
N SER A 153 4.95 -8.08 -4.09
CA SER A 153 3.51 -8.16 -3.78
C SER A 153 2.87 -6.79 -3.58
N HIS A 154 3.67 -5.73 -3.41
CA HIS A 154 3.17 -4.35 -3.23
C HIS A 154 2.24 -3.92 -4.37
N ARG A 155 1.19 -3.18 -4.01
CA ARG A 155 0.21 -2.62 -4.95
C ARG A 155 0.03 -1.13 -4.72
N GLY A 156 0.04 -0.38 -5.83
CA GLY A 156 -0.44 1.01 -5.83
C GLY A 156 -1.89 1.05 -6.31
N ILE A 157 -2.77 1.59 -5.51
CA ILE A 157 -4.18 1.78 -5.86
C ILE A 157 -4.33 3.20 -6.40
N LEU A 158 -4.48 3.32 -7.71
CA LEU A 158 -4.62 4.61 -8.37
C LEU A 158 -6.08 4.99 -8.55
N VAL A 159 -6.39 6.24 -8.21
CA VAL A 159 -7.62 6.94 -8.59
C VAL A 159 -7.24 8.17 -9.40
N MET A 160 -7.68 8.25 -10.65
CA MET A 160 -7.51 9.43 -11.50
C MET A 160 -8.83 10.14 -11.69
N ARG A 161 -8.88 11.42 -11.33
CA ARG A 161 -10.03 12.32 -11.49
C ARG A 161 -9.75 13.34 -12.59
N ASN A 162 -10.68 13.47 -13.52
CA ASN A 162 -10.55 14.37 -14.66
C ASN A 162 -11.92 15.02 -14.95
N GLY A 163 -12.20 16.12 -14.27
CA GLY A 163 -13.55 16.68 -14.22
C GLY A 163 -14.54 15.66 -13.65
N PRO A 164 -15.65 15.34 -14.37
CA PRO A 164 -16.62 14.35 -13.92
C PRO A 164 -16.14 12.90 -14.11
N ALA A 165 -15.11 12.66 -14.91
CA ALA A 165 -14.60 11.32 -15.17
C ALA A 165 -13.68 10.84 -14.04
N VAL A 166 -13.92 9.61 -13.56
CA VAL A 166 -13.07 8.94 -12.58
C VAL A 166 -12.66 7.59 -13.16
N SER A 167 -11.38 7.29 -13.10
CA SER A 167 -10.84 5.97 -13.45
C SER A 167 -9.95 5.45 -12.32
N THR A 168 -9.88 4.13 -12.20
CA THR A 168 -9.07 3.44 -11.20
C THR A 168 -8.17 2.42 -11.86
N ALA A 169 -7.01 2.17 -11.26
CA ALA A 169 -6.12 1.09 -11.70
C ALA A 169 -5.33 0.53 -10.52
N VAL A 170 -4.90 -0.73 -10.65
CA VAL A 170 -3.96 -1.35 -9.75
C VAL A 170 -2.59 -1.35 -10.41
N LEU A 171 -1.63 -0.72 -9.74
CA LEU A 171 -0.23 -0.66 -10.13
C LEU A 171 0.52 -1.84 -9.50
N SER A 172 1.30 -2.53 -10.28
CA SER A 172 2.07 -3.70 -9.87
C SER A 172 3.34 -3.80 -10.71
N PRO A 173 4.30 -4.68 -10.39
CA PRO A 173 5.46 -4.91 -11.24
C PRO A 173 5.10 -5.23 -12.70
N GLN A 174 3.97 -5.93 -12.93
CA GLN A 174 3.48 -6.29 -14.26
C GLN A 174 2.69 -5.14 -14.93
N ASN A 175 2.22 -4.18 -14.14
CA ASN A 175 1.43 -3.02 -14.60
C ASN A 175 2.00 -1.72 -14.00
N ALA A 176 3.31 -1.53 -14.18
CA ALA A 176 4.05 -0.39 -13.63
C ALA A 176 3.89 0.90 -14.44
N ARG A 177 3.27 0.82 -15.62
CA ARG A 177 3.04 1.95 -16.51
C ARG A 177 1.61 1.94 -17.04
N ILE A 178 0.93 3.07 -16.92
CA ILE A 178 -0.43 3.24 -17.42
C ILE A 178 -0.64 4.59 -18.10
N ASP A 179 -1.56 4.65 -19.07
CA ASP A 179 -2.06 5.90 -19.65
C ASP A 179 -3.18 6.45 -18.76
N LEU A 180 -3.02 7.68 -18.26
CA LEU A 180 -3.94 8.30 -17.30
C LEU A 180 -5.16 8.95 -17.97
N LEU A 181 -4.95 9.54 -19.13
CA LEU A 181 -5.97 10.27 -19.89
C LEU A 181 -6.00 9.74 -21.32
N ARG A 182 -7.17 9.38 -21.75
CA ARG A 182 -7.47 9.04 -23.14
C ARG A 182 -8.13 10.22 -23.85
#